data_27a66fb01c6f7ec402adabb806cc61ee
#
_entry.id   27a66fb01c6f7ec402adabb806cc61ee
#
_cell.length_a   1.000
_cell.length_b   1.000
_cell.length_c   1.000
_cell.angle_alpha   90.00
_cell.angle_beta   90.00
_cell.angle_gamma   90.00
#
_symmetry.space_group_name_H-M   'P 1'
#
loop_
_entity.id
_entity.type
_entity.pdbx_description
1 polymer ?
#
loop_
_entity_poly.entity_id
_entity_poly.type
_entity_poly.pdbx_seq_one_letter_code
_entity_poly.pdbx_strand_id
1 'polypeptide(L)'
;DHVNKSQSSNDTFPTAMHMAATMVIEAQLLPRVKGLRDTLAQKSEAFANIVKIGRTHLQDATPLTLGQEISGWVAQLDSAIKSIGSSLPQLREIALGGTAVGTGLNAPLGYADLVAVKISELSGHAFVSAPNKFAALASHDAFVATSGALKQLAAASMKIANDVRWLASGPRSGCRSSGSRSRPS
;
A
#
# COMPACT_ATOMS: atom_id res chain seq x y z
N ASP A 1 -24.17 2.95 31.04
CA ASP A 1 -24.49 1.53 30.77
C ASP A 1 -25.09 1.29 29.37
N HIS A 2 -25.86 2.27 28.81
CA HIS A 2 -26.49 2.09 27.49
C HIS A 2 -25.49 2.00 26.34
N VAL A 3 -24.39 2.74 26.41
CA VAL A 3 -23.33 2.74 25.36
C VAL A 3 -22.62 1.39 25.26
N ASN A 4 -22.55 0.64 26.35
CA ASN A 4 -21.86 -0.65 26.41
C ASN A 4 -22.74 -1.87 26.10
N LYS A 5 -24.00 -1.66 25.72
CA LYS A 5 -24.91 -2.75 25.35
C LYS A 5 -24.56 -3.29 23.95
N SER A 6 -24.82 -4.58 23.75
CA SER A 6 -24.68 -5.26 22.46
C SER A 6 -23.25 -5.31 21.90
N GLN A 7 -22.24 -5.14 22.74
CA GLN A 7 -20.83 -5.12 22.35
C GLN A 7 -19.94 -5.86 23.36
N SER A 8 -18.71 -6.09 22.98
CA SER A 8 -17.62 -6.57 23.81
C SER A 8 -16.32 -5.85 23.37
N SER A 9 -15.30 -5.80 24.22
CA SER A 9 -13.97 -5.38 23.80
C SER A 9 -13.41 -6.29 22.70
N ASN A 10 -13.88 -7.53 22.63
CA ASN A 10 -13.42 -8.51 21.63
C ASN A 10 -13.88 -8.18 20.20
N ASP A 11 -15.02 -7.52 20.03
CA ASP A 11 -15.49 -7.08 18.70
C ASP A 11 -15.27 -5.59 18.45
N THR A 12 -15.30 -4.74 19.47
CA THR A 12 -15.10 -3.29 19.30
C THR A 12 -13.66 -2.92 19.01
N PHE A 13 -12.69 -3.54 19.68
CA PHE A 13 -11.27 -3.21 19.48
C PHE A 13 -10.77 -3.56 18.07
N PRO A 14 -10.96 -4.79 17.54
CA PRO A 14 -10.60 -5.08 16.15
C PRO A 14 -11.37 -4.22 15.16
N THR A 15 -12.64 -3.90 15.39
CA THR A 15 -13.39 -2.97 14.55
C THR A 15 -12.72 -1.58 14.51
N ALA A 16 -12.32 -1.04 15.66
CA ALA A 16 -11.62 0.24 15.72
C ALA A 16 -10.27 0.20 14.96
N MET A 17 -9.54 -0.91 15.06
CA MET A 17 -8.31 -1.11 14.27
C MET A 17 -8.58 -1.09 12.76
N HIS A 18 -9.59 -1.83 12.30
CA HIS A 18 -10.01 -1.87 10.89
C HIS A 18 -10.40 -0.48 10.38
N MET A 19 -11.19 0.26 11.16
CA MET A 19 -11.58 1.63 10.83
C MET A 19 -10.37 2.55 10.72
N ALA A 20 -9.49 2.57 11.73
CA ALA A 20 -8.31 3.43 11.75
C ALA A 20 -7.39 3.16 10.56
N ALA A 21 -7.10 1.88 10.26
CA ALA A 21 -6.24 1.50 9.15
C ALA A 21 -6.85 1.89 7.80
N THR A 22 -8.15 1.60 7.57
CA THR A 22 -8.85 1.96 6.34
C THR A 22 -8.82 3.46 6.10
N MET A 23 -9.19 4.25 7.10
CA MET A 23 -9.26 5.71 7.00
C MET A 23 -7.88 6.33 6.68
N VAL A 24 -6.82 5.89 7.35
CA VAL A 24 -5.46 6.39 7.09
C VAL A 24 -4.97 6.00 5.70
N ILE A 25 -5.22 4.77 5.27
CA ILE A 25 -4.81 4.30 3.93
C ILE A 25 -5.54 5.08 2.84
N GLU A 26 -6.84 5.22 2.93
CA GLU A 26 -7.65 5.85 1.89
C GLU A 26 -7.51 7.37 1.86
N ALA A 27 -7.55 8.03 3.03
CA ALA A 27 -7.53 9.49 3.11
C ALA A 27 -6.12 10.09 3.03
N GLN A 28 -5.09 9.35 3.40
CA GLN A 28 -3.74 9.90 3.48
C GLN A 28 -2.73 9.18 2.57
N LEU A 29 -2.60 7.86 2.70
CA LEU A 29 -1.54 7.13 2.02
C LEU A 29 -1.76 7.08 0.50
N LEU A 30 -2.91 6.59 0.06
CA LEU A 30 -3.18 6.42 -1.38
C LEU A 30 -3.12 7.74 -2.16
N PRO A 31 -3.68 8.87 -1.69
CA PRO A 31 -3.52 10.14 -2.38
C PRO A 31 -2.06 10.58 -2.52
N ARG A 32 -1.23 10.38 -1.49
CA ARG A 32 0.19 10.75 -1.52
C ARG A 32 1.01 9.86 -2.45
N VAL A 33 0.74 8.55 -2.47
CA VAL A 33 1.41 7.62 -3.39
C VAL A 33 1.02 7.91 -4.84
N LYS A 34 -0.27 8.19 -5.09
CA LYS A 34 -0.74 8.63 -6.42
C LYS A 34 -0.06 9.92 -6.86
N GLY A 35 0.05 10.92 -5.98
CA GLY A 35 0.75 12.17 -6.28
C GLY A 35 2.21 11.97 -6.66
N LEU A 36 2.94 11.09 -5.94
CA LEU A 36 4.30 10.71 -6.30
C LEU A 36 4.36 10.02 -7.67
N ARG A 37 3.47 9.05 -7.89
CA ARG A 37 3.33 8.33 -9.15
C ARG A 37 3.09 9.28 -10.32
N ASP A 38 2.17 10.24 -10.18
CA ASP A 38 1.82 11.20 -11.23
C ASP A 38 2.98 12.16 -11.51
N THR A 39 3.70 12.60 -10.47
CA THR A 39 4.92 13.41 -10.62
C THR A 39 5.99 12.66 -11.42
N LEU A 40 6.19 11.38 -11.14
CA LEU A 40 7.15 10.55 -11.89
C LEU A 40 6.66 10.30 -13.32
N ALA A 41 5.36 10.12 -13.56
CA ALA A 41 4.80 9.99 -14.90
C ALA A 41 5.09 11.23 -15.76
N GLN A 42 4.85 12.43 -15.23
CA GLN A 42 5.19 13.67 -15.91
C GLN A 42 6.69 13.79 -16.21
N LYS A 43 7.56 13.35 -15.29
CA LYS A 43 9.01 13.31 -15.52
C LYS A 43 9.41 12.29 -16.59
N SER A 44 8.74 11.13 -16.62
CA SER A 44 8.94 10.12 -17.66
C SER A 44 8.66 10.70 -19.06
N GLU A 45 7.57 11.41 -19.21
CA GLU A 45 7.22 12.08 -20.47
C GLU A 45 8.20 13.20 -20.83
N ALA A 46 8.51 14.07 -19.88
CA ALA A 46 9.44 15.20 -20.10
C ALA A 46 10.84 14.74 -20.50
N PHE A 47 11.28 13.57 -20.06
CA PHE A 47 12.62 13.03 -20.32
C PHE A 47 12.61 11.89 -21.35
N ALA A 48 11.53 11.74 -22.13
CA ALA A 48 11.40 10.68 -23.13
C ALA A 48 12.51 10.67 -24.19
N ASN A 49 13.09 11.83 -24.49
CA ASN A 49 14.12 12.00 -25.51
C ASN A 49 15.55 12.12 -24.94
N ILE A 50 15.74 12.00 -23.63
CA ILE A 50 17.06 12.05 -23.02
C ILE A 50 17.69 10.66 -23.05
N VAL A 51 18.58 10.42 -24.01
CA VAL A 51 19.30 9.17 -24.14
C VAL A 51 20.39 9.07 -23.08
N LYS A 52 20.46 7.94 -22.42
CA LYS A 52 21.49 7.60 -21.42
C LYS A 52 21.96 6.16 -21.59
N ILE A 53 23.10 5.84 -21.00
CA ILE A 53 23.54 4.45 -20.92
C ILE A 53 22.68 3.66 -19.91
N GLY A 54 22.23 2.48 -20.30
CA GLY A 54 21.67 1.51 -19.39
C GLY A 54 22.77 0.80 -18.60
N ARG A 55 22.44 0.22 -17.46
CA ARG A 55 23.38 -0.54 -16.63
C ARG A 55 22.77 -1.86 -16.20
N THR A 56 23.57 -2.92 -16.33
CA THR A 56 23.30 -4.23 -15.75
C THR A 56 24.51 -4.63 -14.93
N HIS A 57 24.31 -5.23 -13.77
CA HIS A 57 25.41 -5.56 -12.84
C HIS A 57 26.33 -4.35 -12.53
N LEU A 58 25.78 -3.15 -12.49
CA LEU A 58 26.51 -1.87 -12.36
C LEU A 58 27.55 -1.59 -13.48
N GLN A 59 27.50 -2.35 -14.58
CA GLN A 59 28.32 -2.16 -15.77
C GLN A 59 27.51 -1.46 -16.85
N ASP A 60 28.19 -0.75 -17.74
CA ASP A 60 27.57 -0.12 -18.91
C ASP A 60 26.95 -1.20 -19.81
N ALA A 61 25.72 -0.97 -20.24
CA ALA A 61 24.94 -1.85 -21.10
C ALA A 61 24.38 -1.08 -22.31
N THR A 62 23.25 -1.53 -22.85
CA THR A 62 22.62 -0.88 -23.99
C THR A 62 22.01 0.47 -23.64
N PRO A 63 21.96 1.44 -24.56
CA PRO A 63 21.28 2.71 -24.35
C PRO A 63 19.79 2.56 -24.13
N LEU A 64 19.23 3.46 -23.32
CA LEU A 64 17.79 3.69 -23.14
C LEU A 64 17.55 5.17 -22.90
N THR A 65 16.31 5.60 -22.80
CA THR A 65 16.01 6.97 -22.39
C THR A 65 15.79 7.07 -20.88
N LEU A 66 16.04 8.23 -20.31
CA LEU A 66 15.74 8.50 -18.90
C LEU A 66 14.23 8.37 -18.64
N GLY A 67 13.40 8.78 -19.61
CA GLY A 67 11.95 8.58 -19.53
C GLY A 67 11.56 7.10 -19.43
N GLN A 68 12.19 6.21 -20.18
CA GLN A 68 11.96 4.76 -20.09
C GLN A 68 12.33 4.21 -18.70
N GLU A 69 13.44 4.62 -18.11
CA GLU A 69 13.82 4.22 -16.77
C GLU A 69 12.80 4.67 -15.71
N ILE A 70 12.37 5.92 -15.78
CA ILE A 70 11.35 6.47 -14.87
C ILE A 70 10.00 5.78 -15.07
N SER A 71 9.63 5.39 -16.29
CA SER A 71 8.38 4.66 -16.54
C SER A 71 8.31 3.34 -15.77
N GLY A 72 9.45 2.69 -15.55
CA GLY A 72 9.54 1.50 -14.70
C GLY A 72 9.19 1.79 -13.24
N TRP A 73 9.59 2.96 -12.71
CA TRP A 73 9.22 3.38 -11.35
C TRP A 73 7.72 3.67 -11.24
N VAL A 74 7.13 4.30 -12.26
CA VAL A 74 5.68 4.53 -12.34
C VAL A 74 4.93 3.19 -12.27
N ALA A 75 5.34 2.21 -13.08
CA ALA A 75 4.73 0.89 -13.10
C ALA A 75 4.84 0.16 -11.74
N GLN A 76 5.96 0.32 -11.02
CA GLN A 76 6.12 -0.24 -9.68
C GLN A 76 5.16 0.38 -8.66
N LEU A 77 4.95 1.71 -8.71
CA LEU A 77 3.98 2.39 -7.86
C LEU A 77 2.54 2.01 -8.22
N ASP A 78 2.20 1.91 -9.51
CA ASP A 78 0.88 1.43 -9.96
C ASP A 78 0.58 0.02 -9.44
N SER A 79 1.57 -0.88 -9.49
CA SER A 79 1.45 -2.23 -8.93
C SER A 79 1.21 -2.21 -7.41
N ALA A 80 1.93 -1.35 -6.67
CA ALA A 80 1.75 -1.20 -5.24
C ALA A 80 0.38 -0.61 -4.88
N ILE A 81 -0.08 0.41 -5.60
CA ILE A 81 -1.42 0.99 -5.45
C ILE A 81 -2.50 -0.08 -5.66
N LYS A 82 -2.36 -0.89 -6.71
CA LYS A 82 -3.28 -2.00 -6.99
C LYS A 82 -3.30 -3.03 -5.86
N SER A 83 -2.14 -3.42 -5.34
CA SER A 83 -2.05 -4.39 -4.24
C SER A 83 -2.71 -3.85 -2.96
N ILE A 84 -2.47 -2.58 -2.61
CA ILE A 84 -3.13 -1.94 -1.47
C ILE A 84 -4.65 -1.91 -1.70
N GLY A 85 -5.11 -1.47 -2.87
CA GLY A 85 -6.53 -1.45 -3.23
C GLY A 85 -7.20 -2.82 -3.12
N SER A 86 -6.50 -3.88 -3.47
CA SER A 86 -6.99 -5.26 -3.38
C SER A 86 -7.13 -5.77 -1.94
N SER A 87 -6.41 -5.19 -0.97
CA SER A 87 -6.53 -5.56 0.45
C SER A 87 -7.67 -4.83 1.18
N LEU A 88 -8.15 -3.69 0.65
CA LEU A 88 -9.15 -2.86 1.30
C LEU A 88 -10.51 -3.53 1.53
N PRO A 89 -11.06 -4.33 0.60
CA PRO A 89 -12.35 -4.98 0.83
C PRO A 89 -12.37 -5.79 2.11
N GLN A 90 -11.35 -6.62 2.35
CA GLN A 90 -11.23 -7.41 3.57
C GLN A 90 -11.00 -6.52 4.82
N LEU A 91 -10.23 -5.43 4.67
CA LEU A 91 -9.98 -4.50 5.77
C LEU A 91 -11.24 -3.74 6.18
N ARG A 92 -12.22 -3.60 5.30
CA ARG A 92 -13.51 -2.95 5.57
C ARG A 92 -14.54 -3.86 6.23
N GLU A 93 -14.25 -5.16 6.35
CA GLU A 93 -15.10 -6.12 7.06
C GLU A 93 -14.87 -5.99 8.57
N ILE A 94 -15.90 -5.59 9.33
CA ILE A 94 -15.77 -5.32 10.75
C ILE A 94 -16.39 -6.40 11.63
N ALA A 95 -15.75 -6.66 12.76
CA ALA A 95 -16.15 -7.69 13.71
C ALA A 95 -17.39 -7.31 14.56
N LEU A 96 -17.70 -6.01 14.66
CA LEU A 96 -18.74 -5.50 15.56
C LEU A 96 -20.08 -6.18 15.29
N GLY A 97 -20.76 -6.52 16.39
CA GLY A 97 -21.96 -7.34 16.38
C GLY A 97 -21.73 -8.83 16.68
N GLY A 98 -20.47 -9.28 16.70
CA GLY A 98 -20.10 -10.63 17.15
C GLY A 98 -20.11 -10.79 18.67
N THR A 99 -20.06 -9.67 19.38
CA THR A 99 -19.95 -9.60 20.85
C THR A 99 -18.72 -10.34 21.37
N ALA A 100 -18.84 -11.18 22.40
CA ALA A 100 -17.68 -11.77 23.08
C ALA A 100 -16.92 -12.79 22.24
N VAL A 101 -17.64 -13.65 21.49
CA VAL A 101 -17.06 -14.84 20.81
C VAL A 101 -17.51 -15.04 19.35
N GLY A 102 -18.33 -14.14 18.82
CA GLY A 102 -18.81 -14.20 17.44
C GLY A 102 -20.28 -14.62 17.28
N THR A 103 -20.95 -15.00 18.38
CA THR A 103 -22.36 -15.47 18.34
C THR A 103 -23.37 -14.32 18.30
N GLY A 104 -22.96 -13.09 18.60
CA GLY A 104 -23.87 -11.95 18.73
C GLY A 104 -24.75 -12.02 19.98
N LEU A 105 -24.35 -12.75 21.03
CA LEU A 105 -25.11 -12.89 22.25
C LEU A 105 -25.42 -11.50 22.84
N ASN A 106 -26.69 -11.28 23.21
CA ASN A 106 -27.24 -10.02 23.72
C ASN A 106 -27.27 -8.86 22.70
N ALA A 107 -26.99 -9.09 21.41
CA ALA A 107 -27.21 -8.12 20.35
C ALA A 107 -28.59 -8.32 19.71
N PRO A 108 -29.37 -7.25 19.42
CA PRO A 108 -30.60 -7.36 18.64
C PRO A 108 -30.36 -7.90 17.24
N LEU A 109 -31.37 -8.54 16.66
CA LEU A 109 -31.33 -8.98 15.26
C LEU A 109 -31.06 -7.77 14.33
N GLY A 110 -30.14 -7.94 13.39
CA GLY A 110 -29.76 -6.90 12.43
C GLY A 110 -28.80 -5.83 12.99
N TYR A 111 -28.41 -5.90 14.25
CA TYR A 111 -27.50 -4.92 14.86
C TYR A 111 -26.17 -4.81 14.10
N ALA A 112 -25.57 -5.94 13.74
CA ALA A 112 -24.27 -5.94 13.07
C ALA A 112 -24.26 -5.20 11.74
N ASP A 113 -25.31 -5.35 10.94
CA ASP A 113 -25.43 -4.66 9.64
C ASP A 113 -25.78 -3.19 9.83
N LEU A 114 -26.71 -2.88 10.73
CA LEU A 114 -27.10 -1.49 11.03
C LEU A 114 -25.93 -0.67 11.56
N VAL A 115 -25.12 -1.23 12.45
CA VAL A 115 -23.97 -0.53 13.00
C VAL A 115 -22.87 -0.33 11.95
N ALA A 116 -22.66 -1.29 11.05
CA ALA A 116 -21.71 -1.13 9.93
C ALA A 116 -22.13 -0.01 8.97
N VAL A 117 -23.44 0.07 8.64
CA VAL A 117 -24.01 1.19 7.89
C VAL A 117 -23.77 2.51 8.62
N LYS A 118 -24.05 2.56 9.92
CA LYS A 118 -23.90 3.80 10.70
C LYS A 118 -22.44 4.25 10.83
N ILE A 119 -21.52 3.31 10.98
CA ILE A 119 -20.09 3.60 10.96
C ILE A 119 -19.67 4.15 9.59
N SER A 120 -20.20 3.58 8.50
CA SER A 120 -19.92 4.07 7.15
C SER A 120 -20.41 5.50 6.93
N GLU A 121 -21.62 5.81 7.37
CA GLU A 121 -22.17 7.18 7.31
C GLU A 121 -21.31 8.20 8.10
N LEU A 122 -20.92 7.84 9.33
CA LEU A 122 -20.18 8.74 10.21
C LEU A 122 -18.72 8.93 9.78
N SER A 123 -18.09 7.90 9.24
CA SER A 123 -16.68 7.92 8.85
C SER A 123 -16.45 8.42 7.42
N GLY A 124 -17.46 8.35 6.55
CA GLY A 124 -17.33 8.59 5.11
C GLY A 124 -16.62 7.47 4.35
N HIS A 125 -16.43 6.31 4.99
CA HIS A 125 -15.78 5.12 4.40
C HIS A 125 -16.73 3.92 4.42
N ALA A 126 -16.70 3.10 3.38
CA ALA A 126 -17.59 1.95 3.25
C ALA A 126 -17.11 0.79 4.15
N PHE A 127 -17.81 0.56 5.27
CA PHE A 127 -17.61 -0.61 6.12
C PHE A 127 -18.78 -1.58 5.98
N VAL A 128 -18.50 -2.86 6.11
CA VAL A 128 -19.50 -3.92 6.05
C VAL A 128 -19.35 -4.86 7.25
N SER A 129 -20.45 -5.46 7.65
CA SER A 129 -20.45 -6.49 8.67
C SER A 129 -19.68 -7.71 8.14
N ALA A 130 -18.66 -8.18 8.85
CA ALA A 130 -17.91 -9.36 8.45
C ALA A 130 -18.84 -10.58 8.29
N PRO A 131 -18.71 -11.35 7.19
CA PRO A 131 -19.61 -12.47 6.93
C PRO A 131 -19.45 -13.62 7.93
N ASN A 132 -18.27 -13.71 8.56
CA ASN A 132 -17.99 -14.67 9.62
C ASN A 132 -17.41 -13.94 10.83
N LYS A 133 -18.23 -13.76 11.87
CA LYS A 133 -17.83 -13.06 13.09
C LYS A 133 -16.80 -13.84 13.92
N PHE A 134 -16.79 -15.16 13.84
CA PHE A 134 -15.82 -15.99 14.55
C PHE A 134 -14.41 -15.76 14.00
N ALA A 135 -14.26 -15.75 12.68
CA ALA A 135 -12.99 -15.42 12.05
C ALA A 135 -12.56 -13.97 12.31
N ALA A 136 -13.49 -13.01 12.19
CA ALA A 136 -13.22 -11.60 12.37
C ALA A 136 -12.77 -11.21 13.79
N LEU A 137 -13.20 -11.96 14.81
CA LEU A 137 -12.77 -11.78 16.20
C LEU A 137 -11.43 -12.46 16.50
N ALA A 138 -11.17 -13.63 15.88
CA ALA A 138 -10.06 -14.49 16.24
C ALA A 138 -8.79 -14.28 15.40
N SER A 139 -8.88 -13.61 14.24
CA SER A 139 -7.82 -13.51 13.25
C SER A 139 -7.59 -12.08 12.79
N HIS A 140 -6.39 -11.82 12.28
CA HIS A 140 -5.96 -10.53 11.72
C HIS A 140 -5.53 -10.65 10.24
N ASP A 141 -6.13 -11.57 9.50
CA ASP A 141 -5.76 -11.88 8.10
C ASP A 141 -5.78 -10.64 7.20
N ALA A 142 -6.77 -9.76 7.37
CA ALA A 142 -6.88 -8.51 6.64
C ALA A 142 -5.67 -7.58 6.89
N PHE A 143 -5.17 -7.53 8.13
CA PHE A 143 -3.99 -6.76 8.47
C PHE A 143 -2.71 -7.37 7.91
N VAL A 144 -2.60 -8.70 7.90
CA VAL A 144 -1.46 -9.41 7.30
C VAL A 144 -1.40 -9.14 5.80
N ALA A 145 -2.53 -9.25 5.09
CA ALA A 145 -2.63 -8.94 3.67
C ALA A 145 -2.27 -7.48 3.37
N THR A 146 -2.84 -6.54 4.14
CA THR A 146 -2.56 -5.11 3.99
C THR A 146 -1.10 -4.78 4.31
N SER A 147 -0.52 -5.35 5.36
CA SER A 147 0.89 -5.19 5.70
C SER A 147 1.82 -5.70 4.58
N GLY A 148 1.47 -6.81 3.95
CA GLY A 148 2.17 -7.33 2.76
C GLY A 148 2.16 -6.34 1.59
N ALA A 149 1.00 -5.73 1.31
CA ALA A 149 0.86 -4.70 0.27
C ALA A 149 1.67 -3.42 0.61
N LEU A 150 1.67 -2.99 1.88
CA LEU A 150 2.48 -1.87 2.34
C LEU A 150 3.98 -2.17 2.24
N LYS A 151 4.40 -3.40 2.53
CA LYS A 151 5.78 -3.84 2.36
C LYS A 151 6.21 -3.81 0.89
N GLN A 152 5.34 -4.18 -0.05
CA GLN A 152 5.59 -4.03 -1.48
C GLN A 152 5.83 -2.57 -1.86
N LEU A 153 4.99 -1.64 -1.38
CA LEU A 153 5.19 -0.20 -1.61
C LEU A 153 6.53 0.28 -1.03
N ALA A 154 6.87 -0.14 0.18
CA ALA A 154 8.14 0.24 0.82
C ALA A 154 9.35 -0.27 0.01
N ALA A 155 9.31 -1.50 -0.49
CA ALA A 155 10.37 -2.07 -1.33
C ALA A 155 10.51 -1.31 -2.66
N ALA A 156 9.40 -0.99 -3.33
CA ALA A 156 9.39 -0.17 -4.54
C ALA A 156 9.96 1.23 -4.29
N SER A 157 9.54 1.88 -3.22
CA SER A 157 10.03 3.21 -2.84
C SER A 157 11.53 3.22 -2.53
N MET A 158 12.01 2.20 -1.82
CA MET A 158 13.44 2.03 -1.54
C MET A 158 14.26 1.84 -2.83
N LYS A 159 13.76 1.02 -3.76
CA LYS A 159 14.39 0.82 -5.07
C LYS A 159 14.48 2.14 -5.83
N ILE A 160 13.39 2.88 -5.94
CA ILE A 160 13.33 4.19 -6.61
C ILE A 160 14.32 5.17 -5.97
N ALA A 161 14.34 5.27 -4.65
CA ALA A 161 15.25 6.16 -3.92
C ALA A 161 16.72 5.80 -4.16
N ASN A 162 17.06 4.51 -4.22
CA ASN A 162 18.40 4.05 -4.52
C ASN A 162 18.78 4.38 -5.97
N ASP A 163 17.89 4.15 -6.94
CA ASP A 163 18.15 4.51 -8.34
C ASP A 163 18.41 6.01 -8.50
N VAL A 164 17.59 6.85 -7.88
CA VAL A 164 17.79 8.31 -7.87
C VAL A 164 19.16 8.68 -7.26
N ARG A 165 19.55 8.02 -6.17
CA ARG A 165 20.87 8.22 -5.55
C ARG A 165 22.00 7.86 -6.51
N TRP A 166 21.89 6.75 -7.24
CA TRP A 166 22.87 6.32 -8.22
C TRP A 166 22.96 7.29 -9.40
N LEU A 167 21.81 7.73 -9.92
CA LEU A 167 21.75 8.69 -11.03
C LEU A 167 22.33 10.07 -10.64
N ALA A 168 22.19 10.46 -9.37
CA ALA A 168 22.69 11.71 -8.83
C ALA A 168 24.18 11.65 -8.42
N SER A 169 24.85 10.52 -8.59
CA SER A 169 26.25 10.34 -8.23
C SER A 169 27.15 11.15 -9.13
N GLY A 170 27.59 12.23 -9.07
CA GLY A 170 28.33 13.13 -9.96
C GLY A 170 29.41 12.47 -10.80
N PRO A 171 29.91 13.15 -11.86
CA PRO A 171 30.77 12.57 -12.86
C PRO A 171 32.19 12.20 -12.38
N ARG A 172 32.65 12.78 -11.27
CA ARG A 172 34.03 12.56 -10.77
C ARG A 172 34.13 11.41 -9.80
N SER A 173 33.17 11.23 -8.92
CA SER A 173 33.13 10.20 -7.88
C SER A 173 31.94 9.25 -8.04
N GLY A 174 31.23 9.34 -9.17
CA GLY A 174 30.17 8.40 -9.51
C GLY A 174 30.69 6.97 -9.70
N CYS A 175 29.81 6.01 -9.61
CA CYS A 175 30.14 4.62 -9.92
C CYS A 175 30.62 4.53 -11.37
N ARG A 176 31.92 4.67 -11.58
CA ARG A 176 32.53 4.25 -12.84
C ARG A 176 32.51 2.72 -12.86
N SER A 177 31.94 2.14 -13.89
CA SER A 177 32.31 0.80 -14.26
C SER A 177 33.84 0.76 -14.34
N SER A 178 34.47 -0.10 -13.56
CA SER A 178 35.88 -0.41 -13.77
C SER A 178 36.01 -0.93 -15.20
N GLY A 179 36.34 -0.04 -16.13
CA GLY A 179 36.58 -0.43 -17.49
C GLY A 179 37.55 -1.61 -17.48
N SER A 180 37.17 -2.70 -18.06
CA SER A 180 38.09 -3.77 -18.37
C SER A 180 39.25 -3.12 -19.10
N ARG A 181 40.40 -3.03 -18.45
CA ARG A 181 41.64 -2.77 -19.19
C ARG A 181 41.74 -3.88 -20.23
N SER A 182 41.46 -3.54 -21.49
CA SER A 182 41.87 -4.34 -22.60
C SER A 182 43.36 -4.62 -22.40
N ARG A 183 43.73 -5.85 -22.10
CA ARG A 183 45.13 -6.25 -22.13
C ARG A 183 45.59 -6.02 -23.54
N PRO A 184 46.66 -5.26 -23.78
CA PRO A 184 47.28 -5.22 -25.09
C PRO A 184 47.73 -6.65 -25.39
N SER A 185 47.43 -7.12 -26.60
CA SER A 185 47.86 -8.35 -27.22
C SER A 185 49.37 -8.43 -27.34
#